data_8146c8ddcd9cca008cab432e69feafd6
#
_entry.id   8146c8ddcd9cca008cab432e69feafd6
#
_cell.length_a   1.000
_cell.length_b   1.000
_cell.length_c   1.000
_cell.angle_alpha   90.00
_cell.angle_beta   90.00
_cell.angle_gamma   90.00
#
_symmetry.space_group_name_H-M   'P 1'
#
loop_
_entity.id
_entity.type
_entity.pdbx_description
1 polymer ?
#
loop_
_entity_poly.entity_id
_entity_poly.type
_entity_poly.pdbx_seq_one_letter_code
_entity_poly.pdbx_strand_id
1 'polypeptide(L)'
;MNKAILFIFSGLPAVGKSTFAKSIVKEFGAVYLRIDTIEQGLKDLCHIRVEGEGYRLAYCMASDNLHLNNNVVADCCNPIELTRKEWEDVANKSGCRFINIEIVCSDKVEHRKRVSWAAEAGPTTPPRTYALS
;
A
#
# COMPACT_ATOMS: atom_id res chain seq x y z
N MET A 1 -4.92 -11.07 21.05
CA MET A 1 -4.92 -9.70 20.48
C MET A 1 -4.65 -9.75 18.99
N ASN A 2 -5.47 -9.06 18.22
CA ASN A 2 -5.25 -8.98 16.79
C ASN A 2 -4.06 -8.07 16.50
N LYS A 3 -3.17 -8.54 15.64
CA LYS A 3 -2.04 -7.72 15.23
C LYS A 3 -2.46 -6.79 14.12
N ALA A 4 -1.78 -5.67 14.01
CA ALA A 4 -2.00 -4.71 12.94
C ALA A 4 -1.73 -5.35 11.58
N ILE A 5 -2.34 -4.77 10.56
CA ILE A 5 -2.20 -5.20 9.17
C ILE A 5 -1.67 -4.04 8.35
N LEU A 6 -0.68 -4.31 7.52
CA LEU A 6 -0.21 -3.38 6.52
C LEU A 6 -0.85 -3.74 5.18
N PHE A 7 -1.68 -2.85 4.67
CA PHE A 7 -2.29 -3.00 3.34
C PHE A 7 -1.40 -2.28 2.34
N ILE A 8 -0.82 -3.04 1.41
CA ILE A 8 0.12 -2.51 0.42
C ILE A 8 -0.59 -2.40 -0.92
N PHE A 9 -0.91 -1.17 -1.31
CA PHE A 9 -1.56 -0.91 -2.58
C PHE A 9 -0.53 -0.71 -3.67
N SER A 10 -0.77 -1.32 -4.82
CA SER A 10 0.11 -1.23 -5.98
C SER A 10 -0.72 -1.01 -7.23
N GLY A 11 -0.06 -0.60 -8.30
CA GLY A 11 -0.69 -0.39 -9.59
C GLY A 11 -0.61 1.06 -10.02
N LEU A 12 -0.84 1.28 -11.30
CA LEU A 12 -0.83 2.62 -11.87
C LEU A 12 -1.95 3.47 -11.27
N PRO A 13 -1.77 4.79 -11.21
CA PRO A 13 -2.85 5.68 -10.78
C PRO A 13 -4.05 5.47 -11.70
N ALA A 14 -5.01 4.73 -11.22
CA ALA A 14 -6.22 4.42 -11.96
C ALA A 14 -7.41 4.92 -11.19
N VAL A 15 -8.48 5.19 -11.91
CA VAL A 15 -9.73 5.61 -11.29
C VAL A 15 -10.16 4.53 -10.30
N GLY A 16 -10.29 4.92 -9.04
CA GLY A 16 -10.76 4.04 -8.00
C GLY A 16 -9.71 3.44 -7.08
N LYS A 17 -8.40 3.52 -7.41
CA LYS A 17 -7.37 2.99 -6.51
C LYS A 17 -7.38 3.72 -5.16
N SER A 18 -7.28 5.04 -5.20
CA SER A 18 -7.31 5.83 -3.96
C SER A 18 -8.68 5.76 -3.28
N THR A 19 -9.75 5.66 -4.06
CA THR A 19 -11.09 5.50 -3.49
C THR A 19 -11.18 4.18 -2.71
N PHE A 20 -10.67 3.10 -3.28
CA PHE A 20 -10.66 1.82 -2.60
C PHE A 20 -9.73 1.84 -1.38
N ALA A 21 -8.55 2.44 -1.52
CA ALA A 21 -7.63 2.58 -0.40
C ALA A 21 -8.29 3.32 0.76
N LYS A 22 -8.99 4.41 0.48
CA LYS A 22 -9.69 5.19 1.51
C LYS A 22 -10.83 4.39 2.15
N SER A 23 -11.49 3.52 1.39
CA SER A 23 -12.54 2.67 1.96
C SER A 23 -11.95 1.66 2.95
N ILE A 24 -10.78 1.12 2.66
CA ILE A 24 -10.07 0.24 3.58
C ILE A 24 -9.65 1.01 4.84
N VAL A 25 -9.18 2.25 4.68
CA VAL A 25 -8.83 3.11 5.81
C VAL A 25 -10.02 3.24 6.76
N LYS A 26 -11.19 3.52 6.23
CA LYS A 26 -12.40 3.67 7.04
C LYS A 26 -12.84 2.36 7.67
N GLU A 27 -12.80 1.28 6.90
CA GLU A 27 -13.26 -0.02 7.37
C GLU A 27 -12.40 -0.56 8.51
N PHE A 28 -11.09 -0.39 8.41
CA PHE A 28 -10.15 -0.97 9.37
C PHE A 28 -9.56 0.05 10.35
N GLY A 29 -9.98 1.29 10.27
CA GLY A 29 -9.43 2.33 11.13
C GLY A 29 -7.92 2.50 10.92
N ALA A 30 -7.49 2.48 9.66
CA ALA A 30 -6.07 2.49 9.34
C ALA A 30 -5.51 3.90 9.19
N VAL A 31 -4.20 4.01 9.37
CA VAL A 31 -3.45 5.22 9.04
C VAL A 31 -3.20 5.21 7.54
N TYR A 32 -3.53 6.30 6.87
CA TYR A 32 -3.41 6.42 5.42
C TYR A 32 -2.09 7.09 5.04
N LEU A 33 -1.23 6.38 4.33
CA LEU A 33 0.03 6.91 3.83
C LEU A 33 -0.02 6.91 2.32
N ARG A 34 -0.11 8.11 1.75
CA ARG A 34 -0.13 8.28 0.29
C ARG A 34 1.23 8.79 -0.15
N ILE A 35 1.92 7.97 -0.94
CA ILE A 35 3.29 8.28 -1.37
C ILE A 35 3.35 9.56 -2.18
N ASP A 36 2.39 9.79 -3.06
CA ASP A 36 2.36 11.01 -3.87
C ASP A 36 2.34 12.27 -3.00
N THR A 37 1.60 12.23 -1.89
CA THR A 37 1.54 13.36 -0.95
C THR A 37 2.90 13.63 -0.33
N ILE A 38 3.59 12.56 0.08
CA ILE A 38 4.92 12.68 0.70
C ILE A 38 5.92 13.21 -0.31
N GLU A 39 5.92 12.66 -1.52
CA GLU A 39 6.83 13.10 -2.57
C GLU A 39 6.60 14.54 -2.98
N GLN A 40 5.35 14.95 -3.08
CA GLN A 40 5.03 16.32 -3.42
C GLN A 40 5.48 17.28 -2.32
N GLY A 41 5.31 16.89 -1.06
CA GLY A 41 5.78 17.67 0.07
C GLY A 41 7.30 17.83 0.05
N LEU A 42 8.02 16.77 -0.25
CA LEU A 42 9.49 16.84 -0.34
C LEU A 42 9.94 17.79 -1.45
N LYS A 43 9.27 17.76 -2.59
CA LYS A 43 9.59 18.69 -3.69
C LYS A 43 9.31 20.13 -3.31
N ASP A 44 8.14 20.38 -2.73
CA ASP A 44 7.67 21.75 -2.46
C ASP A 44 8.36 22.36 -1.25
N LEU A 45 8.60 21.58 -0.20
CA LEU A 45 9.10 22.11 1.07
C LEU A 45 10.61 21.98 1.21
N CYS A 46 11.19 20.93 0.67
CA CYS A 46 12.63 20.67 0.80
C CYS A 46 13.40 20.99 -0.47
N HIS A 47 12.70 21.27 -1.57
CA HIS A 47 13.31 21.63 -2.86
C HIS A 47 14.32 20.58 -3.35
N ILE A 48 14.04 19.30 -3.09
CA ILE A 48 14.91 18.22 -3.51
C ILE A 48 14.31 17.47 -4.70
N ARG A 49 15.20 16.85 -5.47
CA ARG A 49 14.77 15.91 -6.48
C ARG A 49 14.50 14.58 -5.79
N VAL A 50 13.23 14.14 -5.82
CA VAL A 50 12.81 12.93 -5.12
C VAL A 50 13.16 11.69 -5.95
N GLU A 51 13.91 10.77 -5.37
CA GLU A 51 14.22 9.48 -6.00
C GLU A 51 13.60 8.32 -5.21
N GLY A 52 14.03 8.08 -4.00
CA GLY A 52 13.46 7.03 -3.14
C GLY A 52 13.07 7.52 -1.77
N GLU A 53 13.25 8.82 -1.53
CA GLU A 53 13.02 9.39 -0.20
C GLU A 53 11.58 9.27 0.25
N GLY A 54 10.63 9.45 -0.68
CA GLY A 54 9.21 9.36 -0.33
C GLY A 54 8.84 7.97 0.20
N TYR A 55 9.32 6.94 -0.47
CA TYR A 55 9.10 5.57 -0.02
C TYR A 55 9.77 5.31 1.33
N ARG A 56 11.02 5.73 1.48
CA ARG A 56 11.76 5.48 2.71
C ARG A 56 11.14 6.18 3.92
N LEU A 57 10.66 7.41 3.74
CA LEU A 57 9.94 8.11 4.79
C LEU A 57 8.64 7.40 5.15
N ALA A 58 7.92 6.93 4.14
CA ALA A 58 6.69 6.19 4.36
C ALA A 58 6.94 4.89 5.12
N TYR A 59 8.03 4.18 4.82
CA TYR A 59 8.39 2.96 5.56
C TYR A 59 8.61 3.28 7.04
N CYS A 60 9.30 4.37 7.33
CA CYS A 60 9.54 4.76 8.73
C CYS A 60 8.22 5.08 9.44
N MET A 61 7.34 5.82 8.79
CA MET A 61 6.04 6.17 9.37
C MET A 61 5.17 4.94 9.57
N ALA A 62 5.18 4.03 8.60
CA ALA A 62 4.43 2.79 8.71
C ALA A 62 4.96 1.94 9.87
N SER A 63 6.27 1.83 9.99
CA SER A 63 6.90 1.08 11.08
C SER A 63 6.46 1.61 12.44
N ASP A 64 6.50 2.93 12.62
CA ASP A 64 6.05 3.54 13.88
C ASP A 64 4.62 3.16 14.22
N ASN A 65 3.74 3.24 13.22
CA ASN A 65 2.33 2.95 13.43
C ASN A 65 2.05 1.47 13.67
N LEU A 66 2.72 0.60 12.93
CA LEU A 66 2.55 -0.84 13.11
C LEU A 66 3.03 -1.29 14.49
N HIS A 67 4.11 -0.69 15.00
CA HIS A 67 4.59 -0.98 16.35
C HIS A 67 3.59 -0.54 17.43
N LEU A 68 2.77 0.46 17.13
CA LEU A 68 1.69 0.89 18.02
C LEU A 68 0.41 0.08 17.79
N ASN A 69 0.48 -0.95 16.96
CA ASN A 69 -0.63 -1.82 16.61
C ASN A 69 -1.74 -1.08 15.86
N ASN A 70 -1.38 -0.07 15.09
CA ASN A 70 -2.29 0.63 14.19
C ASN A 70 -2.20 -0.01 12.81
N ASN A 71 -3.34 -0.28 12.20
CA ASN A 71 -3.38 -0.71 10.80
C ASN A 71 -2.90 0.42 9.91
N VAL A 72 -2.23 0.09 8.83
CA VAL A 72 -1.66 1.08 7.90
C VAL A 72 -2.05 0.72 6.48
N VAL A 73 -2.46 1.73 5.72
CA VAL A 73 -2.69 1.61 4.28
C VAL A 73 -1.60 2.40 3.56
N ALA A 74 -0.79 1.69 2.78
CA ALA A 74 0.24 2.31 1.95
C ALA A 74 -0.32 2.43 0.53
N ASP A 75 -0.68 3.65 0.15
CA ASP A 75 -1.24 3.95 -1.17
C ASP A 75 -0.11 4.42 -2.07
N CYS A 76 0.36 3.52 -2.94
CA CYS A 76 1.51 3.78 -3.79
C CYS A 76 1.37 3.03 -5.10
N CYS A 77 2.22 3.37 -6.06
CA CYS A 77 2.22 2.68 -7.35
C CYS A 77 3.04 1.40 -7.31
N ASN A 78 4.11 1.38 -6.53
CA ASN A 78 5.06 0.27 -6.45
C ASN A 78 5.45 -0.21 -7.85
N PRO A 79 6.04 0.69 -8.68
CA PRO A 79 6.30 0.36 -10.07
C PRO A 79 7.32 -0.75 -10.25
N ILE A 80 8.11 -1.03 -9.22
CA ILE A 80 9.12 -2.08 -9.27
C ILE A 80 8.91 -3.05 -8.11
N GLU A 81 9.37 -4.28 -8.31
CA GLU A 81 9.23 -5.32 -7.31
C GLU A 81 9.95 -4.99 -6.01
N LEU A 82 11.06 -4.26 -6.10
CA LEU A 82 11.85 -3.89 -4.93
C LEU A 82 11.01 -3.13 -3.89
N THR A 83 10.23 -2.13 -4.33
CA THR A 83 9.42 -1.36 -3.39
C THR A 83 8.36 -2.22 -2.73
N ARG A 84 7.79 -3.17 -3.46
CA ARG A 84 6.82 -4.10 -2.87
C ARG A 84 7.46 -4.96 -1.80
N LYS A 85 8.66 -5.49 -2.08
CA LYS A 85 9.39 -6.29 -1.09
C LYS A 85 9.79 -5.48 0.12
N GLU A 86 10.17 -4.23 -0.08
CA GLU A 86 10.53 -3.36 1.03
C GLU A 86 9.32 -3.12 1.95
N TRP A 87 8.13 -2.95 1.39
CA TRP A 87 6.91 -2.84 2.19
C TRP A 87 6.65 -4.13 3.00
N GLU A 88 6.81 -5.28 2.36
CA GLU A 88 6.63 -6.56 3.06
C GLU A 88 7.63 -6.70 4.20
N ASP A 89 8.87 -6.27 3.99
CA ASP A 89 9.89 -6.27 5.03
C ASP A 89 9.50 -5.37 6.21
N VAL A 90 8.88 -4.22 5.94
CA VAL A 90 8.40 -3.32 7.00
C VAL A 90 7.42 -4.07 7.90
N ALA A 91 6.47 -4.78 7.32
CA ALA A 91 5.51 -5.55 8.10
C ALA A 91 6.20 -6.68 8.86
N ASN A 92 7.09 -7.42 8.21
CA ASN A 92 7.78 -8.54 8.82
C ASN A 92 8.64 -8.09 10.01
N LYS A 93 9.38 -7.00 9.85
CA LYS A 93 10.22 -6.46 10.93
C LYS A 93 9.39 -5.92 12.08
N SER A 94 8.18 -5.49 11.81
CA SER A 94 7.24 -5.00 12.83
C SER A 94 6.44 -6.13 13.47
N GLY A 95 6.62 -7.37 13.01
CA GLY A 95 5.87 -8.51 13.53
C GLY A 95 4.40 -8.48 13.15
N CYS A 96 4.07 -7.82 12.05
CA CYS A 96 2.69 -7.62 11.60
C CYS A 96 2.42 -8.39 10.32
N ARG A 97 1.14 -8.57 10.02
CA ARG A 97 0.71 -9.17 8.77
C ARG A 97 0.68 -8.11 7.67
N PHE A 98 0.72 -8.54 6.43
CA PHE A 98 0.53 -7.64 5.30
C PHE A 98 -0.41 -8.26 4.29
N ILE A 99 -1.05 -7.40 3.51
CA ILE A 99 -1.91 -7.80 2.41
C ILE A 99 -1.52 -6.94 1.21
N ASN A 100 -1.12 -7.59 0.13
CA ASN A 100 -0.84 -6.89 -1.13
C ASN A 100 -2.14 -6.75 -1.92
N ILE A 101 -2.45 -5.54 -2.32
CA ILE A 101 -3.64 -5.23 -3.11
C ILE A 101 -3.18 -4.53 -4.38
N GLU A 102 -3.33 -5.19 -5.51
CA GLU A 102 -3.02 -4.60 -6.80
C GLU A 102 -4.31 -4.30 -7.54
N ILE A 103 -4.47 -3.05 -7.93
CA ILE A 103 -5.63 -2.64 -8.71
C ILE A 103 -5.19 -2.49 -10.15
N VAL A 104 -5.79 -3.30 -11.01
CA VAL A 104 -5.50 -3.28 -12.44
C VAL A 104 -6.77 -2.95 -13.20
N CYS A 105 -6.63 -2.13 -14.23
CA CYS A 105 -7.72 -1.85 -15.15
C CYS A 105 -7.61 -2.89 -16.25
N SER A 106 -8.54 -3.85 -16.29
CA SER A 106 -8.40 -5.01 -17.13
C SER A 106 -8.72 -4.77 -18.60
N ASP A 107 -9.56 -3.81 -18.90
CA ASP A 107 -9.97 -3.55 -20.28
C ASP A 107 -10.43 -2.12 -20.44
N LYS A 108 -10.02 -1.50 -21.56
CA LYS A 108 -10.45 -0.15 -21.90
C LYS A 108 -11.95 -0.07 -22.18
N VAL A 109 -12.55 -1.14 -22.65
CA VAL A 109 -13.96 -1.16 -23.05
C VAL A 109 -14.86 -1.46 -21.85
N GLU A 110 -14.44 -2.33 -20.99
CA GLU A 110 -15.28 -2.81 -19.89
C GLU A 110 -15.07 -2.06 -18.59
N HIS A 111 -14.01 -1.30 -18.48
CA HIS A 111 -13.65 -0.55 -17.26
C HIS A 111 -13.63 -1.42 -16.01
N ARG A 112 -13.31 -2.70 -16.16
CA ARG A 112 -13.25 -3.61 -15.03
C ARG A 112 -11.95 -3.43 -14.27
N LYS A 113 -12.07 -3.33 -12.97
CA LYS A 113 -10.92 -3.29 -12.08
C LYS A 113 -10.80 -4.63 -11.38
N ARG A 114 -9.59 -5.10 -11.29
CA ARG A 114 -9.29 -6.32 -10.52
C ARG A 114 -8.46 -5.95 -9.33
N VAL A 115 -8.80 -6.55 -8.21
CA VAL A 115 -7.98 -6.47 -7.01
C VAL A 115 -7.35 -7.82 -6.82
N SER A 116 -6.00 -7.84 -6.90
CA SER A 116 -5.23 -9.02 -6.57
C SER A 116 -4.64 -8.80 -5.20
N TRP A 117 -4.83 -9.75 -4.32
CA TRP A 117 -4.20 -9.64 -3.04
C TRP A 117 -3.59 -10.98 -2.63
N ALA A 118 -2.51 -10.90 -1.86
CA ALA A 118 -1.93 -12.05 -1.21
C ALA A 118 -1.80 -11.69 0.26
N ALA A 119 -2.47 -12.43 1.08
CA ALA A 119 -2.31 -12.22 2.50
C ALA A 119 -1.02 -12.89 2.93
N GLU A 120 -0.18 -12.19 3.52
CA GLU A 120 0.59 -12.59 4.14
C GLU A 120 1.58 -12.82 4.92
N ALA A 121 1.71 -13.15 5.83
CA ALA A 121 2.78 -13.62 6.67
C ALA A 121 3.14 -15.06 6.43
N GLY A 122 2.61 -15.69 5.50
CA GLY A 122 2.96 -17.07 5.21
C GLY A 122 3.14 -17.31 3.73
N PRO A 123 4.12 -18.13 3.33
CA PRO A 123 4.35 -18.38 1.92
C PRO A 123 3.30 -19.28 1.28
N THR A 124 2.33 -19.74 2.04
CA THR A 124 1.39 -20.76 1.57
C THR A 124 0.05 -20.23 1.14
N THR A 125 -0.22 -18.94 1.34
CA THR A 125 -1.53 -18.38 0.96
C THR A 125 -1.47 -17.94 -0.50
N PRO A 126 -2.26 -18.54 -1.39
CA PRO A 126 -2.25 -18.13 -2.78
C PRO A 126 -2.88 -16.76 -2.98
N PRO A 127 -2.46 -16.03 -4.00
CA PRO A 127 -3.09 -14.76 -4.33
C PRO A 127 -4.55 -14.96 -4.67
N ARG A 128 -5.38 -14.02 -4.25
CA ARG A 128 -6.78 -13.99 -4.62
C ARG A 128 -7.02 -12.79 -5.51
N THR A 129 -7.82 -12.98 -6.54
CA THR A 129 -8.17 -11.91 -7.45
C THR A 129 -9.67 -11.71 -7.46
N TYR A 130 -10.08 -10.48 -7.27
CA TYR A 130 -11.49 -10.11 -7.30
C TYR A 130 -11.71 -9.07 -8.40
N ALA A 131 -12.79 -9.22 -9.13
CA ALA A 131 -13.19 -8.25 -10.11
C ALA A 131 -14.05 -7.19 -9.44
N LEU A 132 -13.73 -5.92 -9.70
CA LEU A 132 -14.54 -4.80 -9.28
C LEU A 132 -15.25 -4.23 -10.50
N SER A 133 -16.52 -3.98 -10.36
CA SER A 133 -17.32 -3.33 -11.40
C SER A 133 -17.54 -1.86 -11.09
#